data_8799aeacde5cffdfd22d9f128ca44fb4
#
_entry.id   8799aeacde5cffdfd22d9f128ca44fb4
#
_cell.length_a   1.000
_cell.length_b   1.000
_cell.length_c   1.000
_cell.angle_alpha   90.00
_cell.angle_beta   90.00
_cell.angle_gamma   90.00
#
_symmetry.space_group_name_H-M   'P 1'
#
loop_
_entity.id
_entity.type
_entity.pdbx_description
1 polymer ?
#
loop_
_entity_poly.entity_id
_entity_poly.type
_entity_poly.pdbx_seq_one_letter_code
_entity_poly.pdbx_strand_id
1 'polypeptide(L)'
;MATQTDPQFRLARLFKQEKCYTINQLSQRLDYSLISIRRFLKAMGYYTSFTHNSKWYTLRSIPSFNKNGIWFYQDIGFCKHGNLNQTIGHFIDKSFQGLSAKNLFNILSVPCHPILNQMYKKKKIDRYHTPKGFVYLSASESKKRLQLKRLQVLTPVPKIERLNPQIAVYVLVELIKNPKASFFELSGAVKKKGATASPQAIAQLFDDYDLKKTPS
;
A
#
# COMPACT_ATOMS: atom_id res chain seq x y z
N MET A 1 21.65 -29.28 -31.02
CA MET A 1 21.95 -29.82 -29.68
C MET A 1 22.91 -28.87 -28.97
N ALA A 2 22.54 -28.30 -27.83
CA ALA A 2 23.44 -27.42 -27.06
C ALA A 2 24.56 -28.30 -26.48
N THR A 3 25.81 -28.00 -26.82
CA THR A 3 26.99 -28.72 -26.30
C THR A 3 27.17 -28.42 -24.81
N GLN A 4 27.75 -29.29 -24.01
CA GLN A 4 28.04 -29.09 -22.58
C GLN A 4 28.85 -27.80 -22.28
N THR A 5 29.47 -27.22 -23.27
CA THR A 5 30.27 -25.99 -23.26
C THR A 5 29.42 -24.74 -23.46
N ASP A 6 28.13 -24.85 -23.88
CA ASP A 6 27.26 -23.72 -24.07
C ASP A 6 27.02 -22.99 -22.74
N PRO A 7 27.28 -21.65 -22.64
CA PRO A 7 27.06 -20.88 -21.44
C PRO A 7 25.62 -20.91 -20.93
N GLN A 8 24.64 -21.02 -21.82
CA GLN A 8 23.22 -21.08 -21.43
C GLN A 8 22.90 -22.46 -20.82
N PHE A 9 23.47 -23.52 -21.33
CA PHE A 9 23.34 -24.87 -20.74
C PHE A 9 23.95 -24.93 -19.34
N ARG A 10 25.16 -24.38 -19.16
CA ARG A 10 25.83 -24.28 -17.86
C ARG A 10 25.00 -23.45 -16.87
N LEU A 11 24.43 -22.32 -17.32
CA LEU A 11 23.55 -21.48 -16.53
C LEU A 11 22.28 -22.24 -16.10
N ALA A 12 21.61 -22.91 -17.04
CA ALA A 12 20.43 -23.74 -16.75
C ALA A 12 20.72 -24.86 -15.74
N ARG A 13 21.89 -25.45 -15.80
CA ARG A 13 22.32 -26.50 -14.87
C ARG A 13 22.48 -25.98 -13.43
N LEU A 14 23.02 -24.77 -13.27
CA LEU A 14 23.09 -24.12 -11.95
C LEU A 14 21.68 -23.91 -11.35
N PHE A 15 20.76 -23.42 -12.15
CA PHE A 15 19.38 -23.19 -11.69
C PHE A 15 18.57 -24.47 -11.40
N LYS A 16 19.06 -25.63 -11.81
CA LYS A 16 18.55 -26.94 -11.34
C LYS A 16 19.03 -27.29 -9.93
N GLN A 17 20.22 -26.82 -9.55
CA GLN A 17 20.77 -27.04 -8.21
C GLN A 17 20.13 -26.08 -7.18
N GLU A 18 20.11 -24.80 -7.51
CA GLU A 18 19.52 -23.76 -6.68
C GLU A 18 18.53 -22.95 -7.52
N LYS A 19 17.38 -22.62 -6.96
CA LYS A 19 16.30 -21.97 -7.71
C LYS A 19 16.52 -20.48 -7.99
N CYS A 20 17.46 -19.85 -7.30
CA CYS A 20 17.80 -18.44 -7.54
C CYS A 20 19.25 -18.15 -7.18
N TYR A 21 19.82 -17.15 -7.85
CA TYR A 21 21.19 -16.68 -7.65
C TYR A 21 21.25 -15.16 -7.75
N THR A 22 22.25 -14.58 -7.08
CA THR A 22 22.68 -13.21 -7.39
C THR A 22 23.56 -13.19 -8.64
N ILE A 23 23.67 -12.03 -9.28
CA ILE A 23 24.49 -11.92 -10.49
C ILE A 23 25.98 -12.20 -10.22
N ASN A 24 26.47 -11.84 -9.01
CA ASN A 24 27.84 -12.07 -8.60
C ASN A 24 28.12 -13.57 -8.41
N GLN A 25 27.19 -14.31 -7.78
CA GLN A 25 27.30 -15.76 -7.64
C GLN A 25 27.35 -16.47 -9.01
N LEU A 26 26.51 -16.02 -9.95
CA LEU A 26 26.52 -16.56 -11.30
C LEU A 26 27.84 -16.27 -12.04
N SER A 27 28.37 -15.04 -11.89
CA SER A 27 29.65 -14.64 -12.46
C SER A 27 30.80 -15.51 -11.93
N GLN A 28 30.88 -15.70 -10.62
CA GLN A 28 31.91 -16.52 -9.98
C GLN A 28 31.84 -18.00 -10.36
N ARG A 29 30.61 -18.57 -10.38
CA ARG A 29 30.44 -20.03 -10.67
C ARG A 29 30.63 -20.39 -12.12
N LEU A 30 30.38 -19.47 -13.04
CA LEU A 30 30.46 -19.68 -14.48
C LEU A 30 31.74 -19.13 -15.10
N ASP A 31 32.48 -18.30 -14.37
CA ASP A 31 33.66 -17.58 -14.83
C ASP A 31 33.40 -16.71 -16.05
N TYR A 32 32.31 -15.89 -15.97
CA TYR A 32 31.96 -14.90 -16.98
C TYR A 32 31.77 -13.52 -16.35
N SER A 33 32.03 -12.48 -17.14
CA SER A 33 31.76 -11.11 -16.73
C SER A 33 30.28 -10.90 -16.39
N LEU A 34 29.99 -9.93 -15.49
CA LEU A 34 28.60 -9.57 -15.12
C LEU A 34 27.75 -9.17 -16.34
N ILE A 35 28.38 -8.57 -17.35
CA ILE A 35 27.72 -8.17 -18.61
C ILE A 35 27.30 -9.41 -19.40
N SER A 36 28.19 -10.41 -19.51
CA SER A 36 27.89 -11.67 -20.19
C SER A 36 26.77 -12.43 -19.49
N ILE A 37 26.79 -12.50 -18.15
CA ILE A 37 25.73 -13.15 -17.36
C ILE A 37 24.38 -12.47 -17.61
N ARG A 38 24.31 -11.12 -17.61
CA ARG A 38 23.06 -10.40 -17.92
C ARG A 38 22.52 -10.71 -19.30
N ARG A 39 23.40 -10.83 -20.29
CA ARG A 39 23.04 -11.20 -21.65
C ARG A 39 22.49 -12.62 -21.74
N PHE A 40 23.11 -13.60 -21.05
CA PHE A 40 22.63 -14.97 -21.00
C PHE A 40 21.27 -15.06 -20.30
N LEU A 41 21.10 -14.42 -19.13
CA LEU A 41 19.82 -14.34 -18.43
C LEU A 41 18.73 -13.75 -19.33
N LYS A 42 19.04 -12.65 -20.05
CA LYS A 42 18.10 -12.00 -20.99
C LYS A 42 17.67 -12.94 -22.10
N ALA A 43 18.61 -13.69 -22.69
CA ALA A 43 18.33 -14.66 -23.76
C ALA A 43 17.41 -15.80 -23.27
N MET A 44 17.61 -16.30 -22.05
CA MET A 44 16.82 -17.38 -21.47
C MET A 44 15.48 -16.91 -20.85
N GLY A 45 15.34 -15.63 -20.58
CA GLY A 45 14.23 -15.06 -19.85
C GLY A 45 14.33 -15.34 -18.34
N TYR A 46 14.15 -14.31 -17.55
CA TYR A 46 14.32 -14.36 -16.11
C TYR A 46 13.29 -13.49 -15.38
N TYR A 47 13.18 -13.71 -14.07
CA TYR A 47 12.57 -12.80 -13.12
C TYR A 47 13.62 -12.27 -12.15
N THR A 48 13.44 -11.03 -11.70
CA THR A 48 14.18 -10.47 -10.57
C THR A 48 13.30 -10.50 -9.33
N SER A 49 13.93 -10.68 -8.17
CA SER A 49 13.20 -10.61 -6.91
C SER A 49 12.58 -9.23 -6.71
N PHE A 50 11.40 -9.17 -6.11
CA PHE A 50 10.84 -7.90 -5.62
C PHE A 50 11.31 -7.58 -4.20
N THR A 51 11.88 -8.56 -3.50
CA THR A 51 12.61 -8.41 -2.23
C THR A 51 14.10 -8.15 -2.48
N HIS A 52 14.88 -7.89 -1.42
CA HIS A 52 16.34 -7.80 -1.47
C HIS A 52 16.88 -6.84 -2.55
N ASN A 53 16.19 -5.71 -2.78
CA ASN A 53 16.57 -4.71 -3.79
C ASN A 53 16.79 -5.29 -5.21
N SER A 54 15.99 -6.28 -5.60
CA SER A 54 16.05 -6.94 -6.92
C SER A 54 17.40 -7.58 -7.25
N LYS A 55 18.15 -8.01 -6.24
CA LYS A 55 19.49 -8.61 -6.44
C LYS A 55 19.47 -10.06 -6.87
N TRP A 56 18.34 -10.78 -6.68
CA TRP A 56 18.21 -12.20 -6.99
C TRP A 56 17.52 -12.42 -8.32
N TYR A 57 17.99 -13.43 -9.04
CA TYR A 57 17.51 -13.83 -10.35
C TYR A 57 17.03 -15.27 -10.33
N THR A 58 15.98 -15.56 -11.07
CA THR A 58 15.52 -16.94 -11.36
C THR A 58 15.07 -17.03 -12.81
N LEU A 59 15.20 -18.22 -13.44
CA LEU A 59 14.71 -18.43 -14.80
C LEU A 59 13.18 -18.49 -14.83
N ARG A 60 12.58 -18.10 -15.94
CA ARG A 60 11.11 -18.09 -16.10
C ARG A 60 10.45 -19.46 -15.92
N SER A 61 11.18 -20.54 -16.17
CA SER A 61 10.70 -21.92 -16.05
C SER A 61 10.65 -22.48 -14.62
N ILE A 62 11.18 -21.75 -13.63
CA ILE A 62 11.36 -22.28 -12.27
C ILE A 62 10.19 -21.93 -11.33
N PRO A 63 9.72 -20.66 -11.27
CA PRO A 63 8.74 -20.26 -10.28
C PRO A 63 7.38 -20.94 -10.47
N SER A 64 6.86 -21.52 -9.40
CA SER A 64 5.46 -21.94 -9.30
C SER A 64 4.67 -20.84 -8.62
N PHE A 65 4.10 -19.94 -9.41
CA PHE A 65 3.38 -18.77 -8.90
C PHE A 65 2.00 -19.13 -8.33
N ASN A 66 1.67 -18.55 -7.20
CA ASN A 66 0.34 -18.65 -6.60
C ASN A 66 -0.71 -17.84 -7.41
N LYS A 67 -1.97 -17.84 -6.93
CA LYS A 67 -3.09 -17.09 -7.54
C LYS A 67 -2.83 -15.59 -7.70
N ASN A 68 -1.96 -15.01 -6.89
CA ASN A 68 -1.56 -13.60 -6.96
C ASN A 68 -0.35 -13.38 -7.90
N GLY A 69 0.15 -14.42 -8.56
CA GLY A 69 1.35 -14.30 -9.38
C GLY A 69 2.63 -14.08 -8.56
N ILE A 70 2.66 -14.52 -7.31
CA ILE A 70 3.78 -14.40 -6.40
C ILE A 70 4.35 -15.80 -6.11
N TRP A 71 5.66 -15.88 -6.03
CA TRP A 71 6.38 -17.06 -5.62
C TRP A 71 7.50 -16.68 -4.66
N PHE A 72 7.59 -17.38 -3.54
CA PHE A 72 8.69 -17.26 -2.59
C PHE A 72 9.57 -18.50 -2.65
N TYR A 73 10.85 -18.27 -2.67
CA TYR A 73 11.86 -19.27 -2.40
C TYR A 73 12.63 -18.82 -1.16
N GLN A 74 12.40 -19.51 -0.04
CA GLN A 74 12.76 -19.01 1.29
C GLN A 74 12.16 -17.61 1.53
N ASP A 75 12.99 -16.60 1.80
CA ASP A 75 12.61 -15.21 2.00
C ASP A 75 12.69 -14.33 0.73
N ILE A 76 13.08 -14.95 -0.41
CA ILE A 76 13.26 -14.27 -1.68
C ILE A 76 11.96 -14.32 -2.49
N GLY A 77 11.32 -13.18 -2.65
CA GLY A 77 10.04 -13.07 -3.36
C GLY A 77 10.20 -12.68 -4.83
N PHE A 78 9.50 -13.40 -5.70
CA PHE A 78 9.41 -13.13 -7.14
C PHE A 78 7.96 -12.90 -7.56
N CYS A 79 7.73 -12.02 -8.54
CA CYS A 79 6.40 -11.75 -9.04
C CYS A 79 6.37 -11.75 -10.58
N LYS A 80 5.28 -12.28 -11.16
CA LYS A 80 5.05 -12.25 -12.61
C LYS A 80 5.02 -10.82 -13.17
N HIS A 81 4.65 -9.84 -12.33
CA HIS A 81 4.44 -8.45 -12.73
C HIS A 81 5.72 -7.60 -12.64
N GLY A 82 6.87 -8.22 -12.31
CA GLY A 82 8.17 -7.57 -12.30
C GLY A 82 8.63 -7.14 -10.90
N ASN A 83 9.30 -5.99 -10.83
CA ASN A 83 9.84 -5.46 -9.57
C ASN A 83 8.75 -4.97 -8.61
N LEU A 84 9.14 -4.61 -7.38
CA LEU A 84 8.20 -4.22 -6.33
C LEU A 84 7.27 -3.05 -6.71
N ASN A 85 7.78 -2.03 -7.42
CA ASN A 85 6.95 -0.91 -7.87
C ASN A 85 5.88 -1.36 -8.88
N GLN A 86 6.25 -2.17 -9.86
CA GLN A 86 5.33 -2.72 -10.87
C GLN A 86 4.31 -3.64 -10.23
N THR A 87 4.76 -4.47 -9.28
CA THR A 87 3.90 -5.39 -8.53
C THR A 87 2.87 -4.64 -7.69
N ILE A 88 3.27 -3.63 -6.93
CA ILE A 88 2.36 -2.78 -6.13
C ILE A 88 1.36 -2.06 -7.05
N GLY A 89 1.83 -1.44 -8.12
CA GLY A 89 0.96 -0.76 -9.10
C GLY A 89 -0.07 -1.71 -9.67
N HIS A 90 0.34 -2.92 -10.06
CA HIS A 90 -0.57 -3.94 -10.57
C HIS A 90 -1.67 -4.33 -9.57
N PHE A 91 -1.30 -4.58 -8.30
CA PHE A 91 -2.29 -4.93 -7.27
C PHE A 91 -3.26 -3.79 -6.98
N ILE A 92 -2.77 -2.56 -6.89
CA ILE A 92 -3.64 -1.38 -6.71
C ILE A 92 -4.59 -1.23 -7.89
N ASP A 93 -4.11 -1.36 -9.12
CA ASP A 93 -4.90 -1.24 -10.34
C ASP A 93 -5.98 -2.32 -10.49
N LYS A 94 -5.70 -3.53 -10.02
CA LYS A 94 -6.63 -4.66 -10.05
C LYS A 94 -7.57 -4.69 -8.85
N SER A 95 -7.28 -3.94 -7.81
CA SER A 95 -8.10 -3.94 -6.59
C SER A 95 -9.48 -3.36 -6.83
N PHE A 96 -10.47 -3.88 -6.12
CA PHE A 96 -11.86 -3.45 -6.24
C PHE A 96 -12.09 -2.02 -5.71
N GLN A 97 -11.43 -1.65 -4.61
CA GLN A 97 -11.64 -0.40 -3.86
C GLN A 97 -10.33 0.30 -3.44
N GLY A 98 -9.21 -0.03 -4.10
CA GLY A 98 -7.89 0.36 -3.63
C GLY A 98 -7.35 -0.58 -2.56
N LEU A 99 -6.12 -0.36 -2.12
CA LEU A 99 -5.44 -1.17 -1.12
C LEU A 99 -4.75 -0.30 -0.08
N SER A 100 -4.87 -0.67 1.20
CA SER A 100 -4.07 -0.09 2.27
C SER A 100 -2.65 -0.67 2.27
N ALA A 101 -1.71 0.01 2.95
CA ALA A 101 -0.37 -0.53 3.15
C ALA A 101 -0.39 -1.88 3.90
N LYS A 102 -1.34 -2.07 4.82
CA LYS A 102 -1.55 -3.33 5.54
C LYS A 102 -2.01 -4.46 4.59
N ASN A 103 -2.95 -4.16 3.68
CA ASN A 103 -3.38 -5.15 2.69
C ASN A 103 -2.21 -5.57 1.77
N LEU A 104 -1.41 -4.60 1.31
CA LEU A 104 -0.22 -4.89 0.50
C LEU A 104 0.83 -5.69 1.26
N PHE A 105 1.06 -5.38 2.53
CA PHE A 105 1.94 -6.18 3.39
C PHE A 105 1.47 -7.63 3.50
N ASN A 106 0.17 -7.86 3.71
CA ASN A 106 -0.40 -9.21 3.79
C ASN A 106 -0.24 -10.01 2.48
N ILE A 107 -0.21 -9.32 1.33
CA ILE A 107 -0.02 -9.96 0.02
C ILE A 107 1.45 -10.21 -0.28
N LEU A 108 2.32 -9.23 0.02
CA LEU A 108 3.72 -9.20 -0.43
C LEU A 108 4.71 -9.62 0.65
N SER A 109 4.29 -9.67 1.91
CA SER A 109 5.14 -9.94 3.09
C SER A 109 6.35 -8.99 3.21
N VAL A 110 6.22 -7.76 2.66
CA VAL A 110 7.26 -6.72 2.73
C VAL A 110 6.65 -5.37 3.12
N PRO A 111 7.38 -4.54 3.91
CA PRO A 111 6.94 -3.18 4.23
C PRO A 111 6.83 -2.32 2.96
N CYS A 112 5.63 -1.78 2.70
CA CYS A 112 5.36 -1.04 1.47
C CYS A 112 5.35 0.49 1.66
N HIS A 113 5.34 1.02 2.89
CA HIS A 113 5.19 2.46 3.15
C HIS A 113 6.17 3.37 2.41
N PRO A 114 7.50 3.13 2.41
CA PRO A 114 8.43 4.00 1.71
C PRO A 114 8.17 4.07 0.20
N ILE A 115 7.88 2.91 -0.38
CA ILE A 115 7.63 2.77 -1.82
C ILE A 115 6.30 3.41 -2.22
N LEU A 116 5.24 3.22 -1.43
CA LEU A 116 3.94 3.85 -1.64
C LEU A 116 4.05 5.37 -1.63
N ASN A 117 4.79 5.95 -0.69
CA ASN A 117 5.05 7.38 -0.64
C ASN A 117 5.83 7.86 -1.88
N GLN A 118 6.85 7.12 -2.31
CA GLN A 118 7.60 7.44 -3.52
C GLN A 118 6.74 7.36 -4.78
N MET A 119 5.91 6.32 -4.91
CA MET A 119 5.01 6.14 -6.04
C MET A 119 3.94 7.24 -6.09
N TYR A 120 3.40 7.64 -4.95
CA TYR A 120 2.46 8.76 -4.85
C TYR A 120 3.10 10.08 -5.28
N LYS A 121 4.29 10.43 -4.74
CA LYS A 121 5.04 11.63 -5.15
C LYS A 121 5.34 11.65 -6.65
N LYS A 122 5.59 10.49 -7.27
CA LYS A 122 5.81 10.34 -8.72
C LYS A 122 4.51 10.22 -9.53
N LYS A 123 3.34 10.43 -8.94
CA LYS A 123 2.02 10.32 -9.58
C LYS A 123 1.75 8.96 -10.26
N LYS A 124 2.40 7.89 -9.81
CA LYS A 124 2.19 6.53 -10.30
C LYS A 124 1.02 5.82 -9.66
N ILE A 125 0.58 6.29 -8.51
CA ILE A 125 -0.63 5.92 -7.78
C ILE A 125 -1.21 7.16 -7.14
N ASP A 126 -2.47 7.10 -6.77
CA ASP A 126 -3.14 8.12 -5.96
C ASP A 126 -3.41 7.59 -4.54
N ARG A 127 -3.90 8.42 -3.64
CA ARG A 127 -4.29 8.02 -2.29
C ARG A 127 -5.50 8.77 -1.80
N TYR A 128 -6.29 8.10 -0.99
CA TYR A 128 -7.45 8.67 -0.31
C TYR A 128 -7.32 8.44 1.20
N HIS A 129 -7.61 9.48 1.98
CA HIS A 129 -7.56 9.38 3.44
C HIS A 129 -8.89 8.83 3.97
N THR A 130 -8.83 7.82 4.80
CA THR A 130 -9.97 7.23 5.50
C THR A 130 -9.73 7.31 7.01
N PRO A 131 -10.75 7.15 7.86
CA PRO A 131 -10.56 7.08 9.32
C PRO A 131 -9.59 5.98 9.77
N LYS A 132 -9.37 4.96 8.94
CA LYS A 132 -8.44 3.84 9.18
C LYS A 132 -7.05 4.05 8.54
N GLY A 133 -6.77 5.24 8.00
CA GLY A 133 -5.53 5.58 7.32
C GLY A 133 -5.66 5.66 5.80
N PHE A 134 -4.53 5.71 5.10
CA PHE A 134 -4.53 5.85 3.65
C PHE A 134 -4.87 4.56 2.91
N VAL A 135 -5.74 4.69 1.90
CA VAL A 135 -6.00 3.71 0.85
C VAL A 135 -5.39 4.23 -0.44
N TYR A 136 -4.61 3.40 -1.11
CA TYR A 136 -3.93 3.74 -2.36
C TYR A 136 -4.77 3.27 -3.53
N LEU A 137 -4.86 4.14 -4.54
CA LEU A 137 -5.75 4.03 -5.69
C LEU A 137 -4.94 4.06 -6.99
N SER A 138 -5.56 3.60 -8.07
CA SER A 138 -4.97 3.68 -9.41
C SER A 138 -4.68 5.13 -9.80
N ALA A 139 -3.58 5.35 -10.55
CA ALA A 139 -3.31 6.64 -11.19
C ALA A 139 -4.25 6.91 -12.39
N SER A 140 -4.87 5.87 -12.94
CA SER A 140 -5.86 6.02 -14.02
C SER A 140 -7.14 6.63 -13.46
N GLU A 141 -7.56 7.79 -13.98
CA GLU A 141 -8.72 8.54 -13.47
C GLU A 141 -10.01 7.71 -13.50
N SER A 142 -10.23 6.94 -14.57
CA SER A 142 -11.40 6.08 -14.70
C SER A 142 -11.46 4.99 -13.61
N LYS A 143 -10.34 4.31 -13.38
CA LYS A 143 -10.23 3.27 -12.34
C LYS A 143 -10.33 3.88 -10.94
N LYS A 144 -9.62 4.99 -10.70
CA LYS A 144 -9.66 5.73 -9.43
C LYS A 144 -11.07 6.10 -9.04
N ARG A 145 -11.85 6.67 -9.97
CA ARG A 145 -13.26 7.05 -9.73
C ARG A 145 -14.11 5.85 -9.32
N LEU A 146 -13.96 4.70 -9.99
CA LEU A 146 -14.66 3.47 -9.65
C LEU A 146 -14.24 2.94 -8.27
N GLN A 147 -12.94 2.95 -7.97
CA GLN A 147 -12.41 2.52 -6.68
C GLN A 147 -12.92 3.41 -5.54
N LEU A 148 -12.91 4.74 -5.72
CA LEU A 148 -13.44 5.69 -4.75
C LEU A 148 -14.94 5.49 -4.49
N LYS A 149 -15.74 5.35 -5.53
CA LYS A 149 -17.19 5.08 -5.39
C LYS A 149 -17.43 3.83 -4.54
N ARG A 150 -16.70 2.75 -4.81
CA ARG A 150 -16.84 1.49 -4.07
C ARG A 150 -16.33 1.60 -2.63
N LEU A 151 -15.23 2.32 -2.41
CA LEU A 151 -14.67 2.56 -1.09
C LEU A 151 -15.67 3.35 -0.21
N GLN A 152 -16.32 4.38 -0.76
CA GLN A 152 -17.33 5.18 -0.05
C GLN A 152 -18.59 4.39 0.30
N VAL A 153 -19.01 3.47 -0.55
CA VAL A 153 -20.15 2.57 -0.26
C VAL A 153 -19.83 1.60 0.87
N LEU A 154 -18.61 1.07 0.91
CA LEU A 154 -18.18 0.05 1.90
C LEU A 154 -17.64 0.65 3.21
N THR A 155 -17.24 1.91 3.16
CA THR A 155 -16.92 2.71 4.35
C THR A 155 -17.84 3.92 4.35
N PRO A 156 -19.12 3.77 4.73
CA PRO A 156 -19.95 4.92 4.91
C PRO A 156 -19.23 5.83 5.89
N VAL A 157 -18.82 7.00 5.42
CA VAL A 157 -18.41 8.07 6.31
C VAL A 157 -19.61 8.24 7.25
N PRO A 158 -19.47 8.07 8.58
CA PRO A 158 -20.58 8.36 9.45
C PRO A 158 -21.06 9.76 9.03
N LYS A 159 -22.33 9.87 8.61
CA LYS A 159 -22.95 11.16 8.40
C LYS A 159 -22.79 11.87 9.73
N ILE A 160 -21.81 12.78 9.82
CA ILE A 160 -21.68 13.63 10.99
C ILE A 160 -22.93 14.50 10.92
N GLU A 161 -23.92 14.12 11.69
CA GLU A 161 -25.14 14.90 11.77
C GLU A 161 -24.74 16.29 12.28
N ARG A 162 -24.96 17.31 11.44
CA ARG A 162 -24.81 18.68 11.89
C ARG A 162 -25.70 18.86 13.11
N LEU A 163 -25.14 19.45 14.15
CA LEU A 163 -25.91 19.70 15.36
C LEU A 163 -27.09 20.59 15.03
N ASN A 164 -28.27 20.25 15.54
CA ASN A 164 -29.42 21.16 15.53
C ASN A 164 -28.98 22.48 16.17
N PRO A 165 -29.37 23.65 15.62
CA PRO A 165 -28.98 24.96 16.14
C PRO A 165 -29.17 25.10 17.65
N GLN A 166 -30.25 24.60 18.23
CA GLN A 166 -30.49 24.63 19.69
C GLN A 166 -29.41 23.83 20.45
N ILE A 167 -29.00 22.65 19.93
CA ILE A 167 -27.96 21.84 20.54
C ILE A 167 -26.61 22.54 20.41
N ALA A 168 -26.34 23.18 19.27
CA ALA A 168 -25.12 23.96 19.08
C ALA A 168 -25.03 25.12 20.12
N VAL A 169 -26.13 25.80 20.40
CA VAL A 169 -26.18 26.81 21.47
C VAL A 169 -25.85 26.21 22.83
N TYR A 170 -26.40 25.03 23.17
CA TYR A 170 -26.05 24.36 24.44
C TYR A 170 -24.57 24.02 24.54
N VAL A 171 -23.97 23.54 23.44
CA VAL A 171 -22.52 23.26 23.39
C VAL A 171 -21.72 24.53 23.62
N LEU A 172 -22.06 25.64 22.96
CA LEU A 172 -21.37 26.91 23.10
C LEU A 172 -21.52 27.49 24.51
N VAL A 173 -22.70 27.39 25.12
CA VAL A 173 -22.93 27.83 26.51
C VAL A 173 -22.08 27.01 27.49
N GLU A 174 -21.98 25.71 27.32
CA GLU A 174 -21.10 24.87 28.16
C GLU A 174 -19.62 25.15 27.94
N LEU A 175 -19.22 25.45 26.71
CA LEU A 175 -17.86 25.90 26.39
C LEU A 175 -17.51 27.23 27.07
N ILE A 176 -18.42 28.20 27.05
CA ILE A 176 -18.23 29.50 27.75
C ILE A 176 -18.03 29.31 29.24
N LYS A 177 -18.81 28.38 29.86
CA LYS A 177 -18.68 28.07 31.28
C LYS A 177 -17.38 27.35 31.60
N ASN A 178 -16.92 26.50 30.70
CA ASN A 178 -15.69 25.74 30.86
C ASN A 178 -14.87 25.72 29.55
N PRO A 179 -14.07 26.77 29.29
CA PRO A 179 -13.33 26.94 28.05
C PRO A 179 -12.30 25.84 27.78
N LYS A 180 -11.86 25.12 28.83
CA LYS A 180 -10.87 24.03 28.72
C LYS A 180 -11.51 22.64 28.55
N ALA A 181 -12.85 22.52 28.57
CA ALA A 181 -13.53 21.25 28.46
C ALA A 181 -13.20 20.54 27.13
N SER A 182 -12.94 19.25 27.17
CA SER A 182 -12.78 18.41 25.97
C SER A 182 -14.10 18.25 25.22
N PHE A 183 -14.08 17.87 23.95
CA PHE A 183 -15.31 17.59 23.19
C PHE A 183 -16.12 16.45 23.83
N PHE A 184 -15.46 15.54 24.51
CA PHE A 184 -16.10 14.47 25.25
C PHE A 184 -16.84 14.99 26.49
N GLU A 185 -16.24 15.90 27.25
CA GLU A 185 -16.85 16.55 28.41
C GLU A 185 -18.03 17.44 28.02
N LEU A 186 -17.90 18.21 26.91
CA LEU A 186 -19.00 18.99 26.35
C LEU A 186 -20.17 18.10 25.93
N SER A 187 -19.90 16.97 25.29
CA SER A 187 -20.91 15.95 24.95
C SER A 187 -21.66 15.45 26.20
N GLY A 188 -20.92 15.15 27.27
CA GLY A 188 -21.48 14.73 28.55
C GLY A 188 -22.33 15.83 29.22
N ALA A 189 -21.89 17.09 29.19
CA ALA A 189 -22.59 18.23 29.76
C ALA A 189 -23.91 18.51 29.04
N VAL A 190 -23.91 18.47 27.71
CA VAL A 190 -25.10 18.61 26.87
C VAL A 190 -26.11 17.49 27.11
N LYS A 191 -25.63 16.26 27.30
CA LYS A 191 -26.48 15.11 27.63
C LYS A 191 -27.22 15.27 28.94
N LYS A 192 -26.60 15.87 29.96
CA LYS A 192 -27.25 16.18 31.25
C LYS A 192 -28.40 17.19 31.12
N LYS A 193 -28.44 17.97 30.03
CA LYS A 193 -29.53 18.92 29.71
C LYS A 193 -30.60 18.31 28.79
N GLY A 194 -30.58 17.00 28.60
CA GLY A 194 -31.60 16.32 27.79
C GLY A 194 -31.36 16.38 26.27
N ALA A 195 -30.17 16.84 25.82
CA ALA A 195 -29.82 16.91 24.39
C ALA A 195 -28.68 15.94 24.07
N THR A 196 -28.61 15.48 22.84
CA THR A 196 -27.57 14.53 22.43
C THR A 196 -26.68 15.16 21.38
N ALA A 197 -25.36 15.23 21.66
CA ALA A 197 -24.35 15.68 20.72
C ALA A 197 -23.15 14.72 20.81
N SER A 198 -22.76 14.13 19.70
CA SER A 198 -21.54 13.31 19.70
C SER A 198 -20.30 14.21 19.73
N PRO A 199 -19.16 13.75 20.32
CA PRO A 199 -17.91 14.51 20.29
C PRO A 199 -17.47 14.89 18.88
N GLN A 200 -17.74 14.03 17.87
CA GLN A 200 -17.45 14.27 16.46
C GLN A 200 -18.31 15.39 15.88
N ALA A 201 -19.61 15.44 16.21
CA ALA A 201 -20.50 16.50 15.76
C ALA A 201 -20.13 17.85 16.39
N ILE A 202 -19.64 17.85 17.65
CA ILE A 202 -19.11 19.04 18.30
C ILE A 202 -17.82 19.51 17.61
N ALA A 203 -16.88 18.59 17.31
CA ALA A 203 -15.66 18.92 16.57
C ALA A 203 -15.99 19.55 15.21
N GLN A 204 -16.96 18.98 14.49
CA GLN A 204 -17.40 19.53 13.20
C GLN A 204 -18.02 20.93 13.33
N LEU A 205 -18.78 21.20 14.38
CA LEU A 205 -19.28 22.54 14.67
C LEU A 205 -18.13 23.56 14.80
N PHE A 206 -17.05 23.18 15.48
CA PHE A 206 -15.88 24.04 15.65
C PHE A 206 -15.16 24.27 14.30
N ASP A 207 -15.04 23.24 13.47
CA ASP A 207 -14.43 23.35 12.14
C ASP A 207 -15.30 24.19 11.19
N ASP A 208 -16.62 23.99 11.19
CA ASP A 208 -17.57 24.70 10.31
C ASP A 208 -17.61 26.21 10.58
N TYR A 209 -17.36 26.65 11.83
CA TYR A 209 -17.41 28.03 12.26
C TYR A 209 -16.03 28.60 12.63
N ASP A 210 -14.93 27.92 12.29
CA ASP A 210 -13.55 28.35 12.62
C ASP A 210 -13.36 28.73 14.12
N LEU A 211 -14.01 27.99 15.01
CA LEU A 211 -13.92 28.22 16.44
C LEU A 211 -12.63 27.63 16.99
N LYS A 212 -11.72 28.50 17.45
CA LYS A 212 -10.45 28.03 18.04
C LYS A 212 -10.70 27.62 19.49
N LYS A 213 -10.31 26.39 19.81
CA LYS A 213 -10.22 25.95 21.20
C LYS A 213 -8.98 26.58 21.83
N THR A 214 -9.14 27.23 22.99
CA THR A 214 -8.01 27.77 23.75
C THR A 214 -7.04 26.62 24.06
N PRO A 215 -5.75 26.70 23.70
CA PRO A 215 -4.78 25.66 24.08
C PRO A 215 -4.74 25.50 25.60
N SER A 216 -4.64 24.28 26.04
CA SER A 216 -4.42 23.92 27.46
C SER A 216 -3.04 24.27 27.91
#